data_5db4869b24d52fd0255bda87f797cfb4
#
_entry.id   5db4869b24d52fd0255bda87f797cfb4
#
_cell.length_a   1.000
_cell.length_b   1.000
_cell.length_c   1.000
_cell.angle_alpha   90.00
_cell.angle_beta   90.00
_cell.angle_gamma   90.00
#
_symmetry.space_group_name_H-M   'P 1'
#
loop_
_entity.id
_entity.type
_entity.pdbx_description
1 polymer ?
#
loop_
_entity_poly.entity_id
_entity_poly.type
_entity_poly.pdbx_seq_one_letter_code
_entity_poly.pdbx_strand_id
1 'polypeptide(L)'
;MDEPLIDLHSDIYFMGEALRQAHRAWEAEEVPVGAIVVHEGRIIARAHNQVETLKDATAHAEMLAITQAESVIGDWRLNECELYVTKEPCPMCAGALVHVRMKRVIFGCPSEKDGAGGSLLQILQHPRLNHRCDITQGVRQDECASMLQTFFRERRTG
;
A
#
# COMPACT_ATOMS: atom_id res chain seq x y z
N MET A 1 20.65 4.44 -30.59
CA MET A 1 20.50 4.58 -29.16
C MET A 1 19.20 3.88 -28.76
N ASP A 2 19.29 2.90 -27.90
CA ASP A 2 18.12 2.11 -27.55
C ASP A 2 17.24 2.87 -26.56
N GLU A 3 15.91 2.78 -26.75
CA GLU A 3 15.00 3.29 -25.77
C GLU A 3 15.09 2.44 -24.49
N PRO A 4 15.00 3.06 -23.32
CA PRO A 4 15.01 2.29 -22.08
C PRO A 4 13.82 1.34 -22.04
N LEU A 5 14.08 0.06 -21.78
CA LEU A 5 13.04 -0.93 -21.63
C LEU A 5 12.33 -0.71 -20.29
N ILE A 6 11.00 -0.84 -20.29
CA ILE A 6 10.24 -0.79 -19.05
C ILE A 6 10.43 -2.13 -18.34
N ASP A 7 10.97 -2.06 -17.13
CA ASP A 7 11.09 -3.25 -16.28
C ASP A 7 9.78 -3.47 -15.55
N LEU A 8 9.00 -4.44 -16.00
CA LEU A 8 7.69 -4.76 -15.44
C LEU A 8 7.76 -5.45 -14.08
N HIS A 9 8.98 -5.66 -13.56
CA HIS A 9 9.19 -6.25 -12.24
C HIS A 9 9.88 -5.29 -11.28
N SER A 10 10.05 -4.01 -11.67
CA SER A 10 10.69 -3.02 -10.82
C SER A 10 9.71 -2.45 -9.79
N ASP A 11 10.27 -2.00 -8.66
CA ASP A 11 9.48 -1.30 -7.64
C ASP A 11 8.80 -0.05 -8.21
N ILE A 12 9.47 0.65 -9.11
CA ILE A 12 8.92 1.85 -9.77
C ILE A 12 7.67 1.50 -10.57
N TYR A 13 7.73 0.41 -11.33
CA TYR A 13 6.57 -0.04 -12.12
C TYR A 13 5.41 -0.43 -11.20
N PHE A 14 5.66 -1.26 -10.20
CA PHE A 14 4.61 -1.74 -9.31
C PHE A 14 4.01 -0.59 -8.48
N MET A 15 4.83 0.37 -8.05
CA MET A 15 4.30 1.55 -7.37
C MET A 15 3.42 2.37 -8.31
N GLY A 16 3.72 2.41 -9.59
CA GLY A 16 2.86 3.02 -10.61
C GLY A 16 1.49 2.37 -10.66
N GLU A 17 1.44 1.04 -10.52
CA GLU A 17 0.17 0.32 -10.49
C GLU A 17 -0.60 0.62 -9.20
N ALA A 18 0.08 0.76 -8.07
CA ALA A 18 -0.55 1.19 -6.82
C ALA A 18 -1.09 2.62 -6.94
N LEU A 19 -0.37 3.52 -7.62
CA LEU A 19 -0.83 4.89 -7.89
C LEU A 19 -2.10 4.91 -8.75
N ARG A 20 -2.22 3.99 -9.69
CA ARG A 20 -3.46 3.86 -10.48
C ARG A 20 -4.64 3.51 -9.58
N GLN A 21 -4.45 2.69 -8.59
CA GLN A 21 -5.49 2.39 -7.60
C GLN A 21 -5.80 3.60 -6.74
N ALA A 22 -4.79 4.36 -6.34
CA ALA A 22 -4.99 5.61 -5.61
C ALA A 22 -5.83 6.60 -6.43
N HIS A 23 -5.61 6.67 -7.74
CA HIS A 23 -6.40 7.51 -8.64
C HIS A 23 -7.87 7.05 -8.69
N ARG A 24 -8.13 5.75 -8.65
CA ARG A 24 -9.50 5.23 -8.55
C ARG A 24 -10.19 5.68 -7.27
N ALA A 25 -9.45 5.69 -6.15
CA ALA A 25 -9.98 6.22 -4.90
C ALA A 25 -10.33 7.70 -5.03
N TRP A 26 -9.45 8.47 -5.66
CA TRP A 26 -9.68 9.89 -5.94
C TRP A 26 -10.99 10.09 -6.70
N GLU A 27 -11.19 9.35 -7.78
CA GLU A 27 -12.41 9.46 -8.59
C GLU A 27 -13.66 9.12 -7.80
N ALA A 28 -13.55 8.24 -6.81
CA ALA A 28 -14.65 7.83 -5.94
C ALA A 28 -14.80 8.74 -4.70
N GLU A 29 -14.05 9.84 -4.65
CA GLU A 29 -14.05 10.79 -3.54
C GLU A 29 -13.57 10.17 -2.22
N GLU A 30 -12.72 9.16 -2.32
CA GLU A 30 -12.03 8.53 -1.20
C GLU A 30 -10.64 9.10 -1.06
N VAL A 31 -10.07 9.03 0.15
CA VAL A 31 -8.66 9.39 0.35
C VAL A 31 -7.82 8.55 -0.61
N PRO A 32 -6.98 9.18 -1.46
CA PRO A 32 -6.31 8.48 -2.56
C PRO A 32 -5.12 7.64 -2.11
N VAL A 33 -5.43 6.46 -1.61
CA VAL A 33 -4.45 5.44 -1.27
C VAL A 33 -4.77 4.20 -2.09
N GLY A 34 -3.75 3.66 -2.75
CA GLY A 34 -3.86 2.45 -3.53
C GLY A 34 -2.83 1.42 -3.11
N ALA A 35 -3.17 0.16 -3.28
CA ALA A 35 -2.30 -0.95 -2.92
C ALA A 35 -2.42 -2.09 -3.92
N ILE A 36 -1.30 -2.78 -4.14
CA ILE A 36 -1.29 -4.03 -4.91
C ILE A 36 -0.48 -5.07 -4.14
N VAL A 37 -0.79 -6.34 -4.37
CA VAL A 37 0.02 -7.44 -3.86
C VAL A 37 0.62 -8.18 -5.05
N VAL A 38 1.92 -8.46 -4.95
CA VAL A 38 2.70 -9.15 -5.98
C VAL A 38 3.17 -10.49 -5.44
N HIS A 39 3.00 -11.53 -6.24
CA HIS A 39 3.48 -12.88 -5.93
C HIS A 39 4.20 -13.42 -7.15
N GLU A 40 5.47 -13.80 -6.98
CA GLU A 40 6.30 -14.34 -8.07
C GLU A 40 6.31 -13.42 -9.30
N GLY A 41 6.43 -12.10 -9.06
CA GLY A 41 6.48 -11.11 -10.13
C GLY A 41 5.14 -10.79 -10.77
N ARG A 42 4.03 -11.33 -10.28
CA ARG A 42 2.69 -11.10 -10.82
C ARG A 42 1.81 -10.37 -9.82
N ILE A 43 1.04 -9.42 -10.30
CA ILE A 43 0.05 -8.73 -9.47
C ILE A 43 -1.13 -9.67 -9.26
N ILE A 44 -1.40 -10.02 -8.00
CA ILE A 44 -2.51 -10.92 -7.65
C ILE A 44 -3.65 -10.19 -6.93
N ALA A 45 -3.43 -8.93 -6.53
CA ALA A 45 -4.48 -8.12 -5.89
C ALA A 45 -4.26 -6.66 -6.23
N ARG A 46 -5.36 -5.94 -6.42
CA ARG A 46 -5.39 -4.50 -6.64
C ARG A 46 -6.53 -3.93 -5.82
N ALA A 47 -6.27 -2.89 -5.04
CA ALA A 47 -7.30 -2.31 -4.19
C ALA A 47 -7.03 -0.83 -3.95
N HIS A 48 -8.09 -0.11 -3.65
CA HIS A 48 -8.02 1.29 -3.26
C HIS A 48 -8.88 1.51 -2.02
N ASN A 49 -8.59 2.59 -1.30
CA ASN A 49 -9.35 2.95 -0.10
C ASN A 49 -10.84 3.10 -0.44
N GLN A 50 -11.70 2.48 0.37
CA GLN A 50 -13.15 2.50 0.17
C GLN A 50 -13.92 2.71 1.48
N VAL A 51 -13.34 3.44 2.41
CA VAL A 51 -13.95 3.71 3.73
C VAL A 51 -15.36 4.30 3.58
N GLU A 52 -15.49 5.34 2.77
CA GLU A 52 -16.78 6.01 2.56
C GLU A 52 -17.74 5.15 1.73
N THR A 53 -17.25 4.54 0.66
CA THR A 53 -18.04 3.71 -0.24
C THR A 53 -18.69 2.54 0.48
N LEU A 54 -17.91 1.84 1.31
CA LEU A 54 -18.35 0.65 2.02
C LEU A 54 -18.90 0.96 3.42
N LYS A 55 -18.77 2.21 3.87
CA LYS A 55 -19.11 2.63 5.24
C LYS A 55 -18.42 1.73 6.26
N ASP A 56 -17.12 1.49 6.02
CA ASP A 56 -16.30 0.57 6.79
C ASP A 56 -14.97 1.26 7.12
N ALA A 57 -14.78 1.58 8.39
CA ALA A 57 -13.57 2.27 8.86
C ALA A 57 -12.29 1.46 8.59
N THR A 58 -12.40 0.16 8.39
CA THR A 58 -11.25 -0.70 8.14
C THR A 58 -10.99 -0.95 6.65
N ALA A 59 -11.80 -0.39 5.75
CA ALA A 59 -11.69 -0.63 4.32
C ALA A 59 -10.54 0.18 3.69
N HIS A 60 -9.37 0.12 4.29
CA HIS A 60 -8.14 0.67 3.73
C HIS A 60 -7.68 -0.19 2.54
N ALA A 61 -6.97 0.44 1.61
CA ALA A 61 -6.46 -0.26 0.42
C ALA A 61 -5.70 -1.53 0.78
N GLU A 62 -4.85 -1.47 1.81
CA GLU A 62 -4.03 -2.60 2.25
C GLU A 62 -4.90 -3.76 2.75
N MET A 63 -5.92 -3.46 3.55
CA MET A 63 -6.81 -4.49 4.08
C MET A 63 -7.56 -5.21 2.97
N LEU A 64 -8.06 -4.45 1.99
CA LEU A 64 -8.77 -5.02 0.85
C LEU A 64 -7.83 -5.84 -0.05
N ALA A 65 -6.61 -5.36 -0.25
CA ALA A 65 -5.60 -6.08 -1.04
C ALA A 65 -5.22 -7.41 -0.38
N ILE A 66 -5.04 -7.41 0.94
CA ILE A 66 -4.74 -8.63 1.70
C ILE A 66 -5.82 -9.68 1.49
N THR A 67 -7.09 -9.30 1.64
CA THR A 67 -8.22 -10.23 1.50
C THR A 67 -8.26 -10.83 0.09
N GLN A 68 -8.04 -10.01 -0.94
CA GLN A 68 -7.99 -10.48 -2.32
C GLN A 68 -6.83 -11.46 -2.53
N ALA A 69 -5.65 -11.11 -2.03
CA ALA A 69 -4.46 -11.94 -2.19
C ALA A 69 -4.62 -13.30 -1.52
N GLU A 70 -5.19 -13.33 -0.32
CA GLU A 70 -5.47 -14.58 0.40
C GLU A 70 -6.39 -15.49 -0.39
N SER A 71 -7.39 -14.91 -1.05
CA SER A 71 -8.30 -15.67 -1.90
C SER A 71 -7.58 -16.29 -3.10
N VAL A 72 -6.66 -15.55 -3.72
CA VAL A 72 -5.88 -16.06 -4.86
C VAL A 72 -4.90 -17.15 -4.43
N ILE A 73 -4.18 -16.93 -3.33
CA ILE A 73 -3.19 -17.88 -2.82
C ILE A 73 -3.88 -19.12 -2.24
N GLY A 74 -5.08 -18.96 -1.68
CA GLY A 74 -5.80 -20.06 -1.04
C GLY A 74 -5.30 -20.35 0.37
N ASP A 75 -4.67 -19.38 1.03
CA ASP A 75 -4.13 -19.49 2.38
C ASP A 75 -4.12 -18.10 3.00
N TRP A 76 -4.26 -17.99 4.31
CA TRP A 76 -4.16 -16.71 5.00
C TRP A 76 -2.70 -16.21 5.07
N ARG A 77 -1.72 -17.09 4.90
CA ARG A 77 -0.31 -16.71 4.93
C ARG A 77 0.12 -16.17 3.57
N LEU A 78 0.72 -14.99 3.60
CA LEU A 78 1.22 -14.32 2.39
C LEU A 78 2.75 -14.16 2.46
N ASN A 79 3.44 -15.15 3.00
CA ASN A 79 4.87 -15.09 3.28
C ASN A 79 5.77 -15.06 2.05
N GLU A 80 5.22 -15.29 0.86
CA GLU A 80 5.95 -15.16 -0.40
C GLU A 80 5.49 -13.94 -1.22
N CYS A 81 4.69 -13.05 -0.60
CA CYS A 81 4.10 -11.92 -1.29
C CYS A 81 4.73 -10.60 -0.86
N GLU A 82 4.63 -9.61 -1.75
CA GLU A 82 5.08 -8.24 -1.51
C GLU A 82 3.90 -7.30 -1.68
N LEU A 83 3.75 -6.34 -0.76
CA LEU A 83 2.70 -5.32 -0.86
C LEU A 83 3.32 -3.99 -1.25
N TYR A 84 2.74 -3.35 -2.27
CA TYR A 84 3.07 -1.98 -2.66
C TYR A 84 1.90 -1.10 -2.29
N VAL A 85 2.15 -0.03 -1.57
CA VAL A 85 1.11 0.91 -1.13
C VAL A 85 1.63 2.34 -1.28
N THR A 86 0.76 3.26 -1.70
CA THR A 86 1.20 4.63 -1.98
C THR A 86 1.54 5.42 -0.73
N LYS A 87 0.97 5.07 0.40
CA LYS A 87 1.19 5.74 1.68
C LYS A 87 1.64 4.71 2.72
N GLU A 88 2.53 5.12 3.61
CA GLU A 88 2.98 4.28 4.73
C GLU A 88 1.79 3.70 5.49
N PRO A 89 1.76 2.38 5.76
CA PRO A 89 0.64 1.76 6.46
C PRO A 89 0.41 2.33 7.86
N CYS A 90 -0.85 2.50 8.21
CA CYS A 90 -1.27 2.87 9.56
C CYS A 90 -1.10 1.68 10.53
N PRO A 91 -1.29 1.87 11.85
CA PRO A 91 -1.11 0.77 12.80
C PRO A 91 -2.00 -0.45 12.52
N MET A 92 -3.24 -0.25 12.10
CA MET A 92 -4.15 -1.35 11.76
C MET A 92 -3.61 -2.17 10.59
N CYS A 93 -3.23 -1.50 9.51
CA CYS A 93 -2.74 -2.18 8.31
C CYS A 93 -1.38 -2.82 8.55
N ALA A 94 -0.49 -2.14 9.26
CA ALA A 94 0.82 -2.71 9.61
C ALA A 94 0.67 -3.97 10.45
N GLY A 95 -0.25 -3.94 11.42
CA GLY A 95 -0.58 -5.13 12.21
C GLY A 95 -1.08 -6.28 11.35
N ALA A 96 -1.98 -5.98 10.40
CA ALA A 96 -2.49 -6.99 9.48
C ALA A 96 -1.38 -7.59 8.61
N LEU A 97 -0.45 -6.75 8.12
CA LEU A 97 0.68 -7.20 7.31
C LEU A 97 1.60 -8.14 8.09
N VAL A 98 1.79 -7.88 9.38
CA VAL A 98 2.53 -8.80 10.25
C VAL A 98 1.75 -10.10 10.44
N HIS A 99 0.43 -10.01 10.67
CA HIS A 99 -0.41 -11.20 10.85
C HIS A 99 -0.34 -12.16 9.67
N VAL A 100 -0.38 -11.63 8.44
CA VAL A 100 -0.35 -12.48 7.24
C VAL A 100 1.06 -12.86 6.81
N ARG A 101 2.07 -12.43 7.54
CA ARG A 101 3.48 -12.75 7.26
C ARG A 101 3.97 -12.18 5.94
N MET A 102 3.50 -10.96 5.59
CA MET A 102 3.93 -10.31 4.34
C MET A 102 5.45 -10.25 4.30
N LYS A 103 6.05 -10.69 3.20
CA LYS A 103 7.50 -10.76 3.06
C LYS A 103 8.11 -9.38 3.02
N ARG A 104 7.54 -8.49 2.20
CA ARG A 104 8.10 -7.16 1.97
C ARG A 104 6.97 -6.14 1.78
N VAL A 105 7.16 -4.96 2.36
CA VAL A 105 6.24 -3.83 2.23
C VAL A 105 6.99 -2.67 1.61
N ILE A 106 6.51 -2.20 0.47
CA ILE A 106 7.08 -1.08 -0.27
C ILE A 106 6.07 0.06 -0.22
N PHE A 107 6.44 1.20 0.36
CA PHE A 107 5.53 2.34 0.38
C PHE A 107 6.15 3.59 -0.24
N GLY A 108 5.29 4.44 -0.80
CA GLY A 108 5.71 5.66 -1.48
C GLY A 108 6.05 6.76 -0.51
N CYS A 109 5.05 7.38 0.11
CA CYS A 109 5.29 8.50 1.00
C CYS A 109 5.10 8.11 2.47
N PRO A 110 5.93 8.67 3.37
CA PRO A 110 5.78 8.45 4.80
C PRO A 110 4.57 9.20 5.35
N SER A 111 4.10 8.79 6.52
CA SER A 111 3.01 9.45 7.21
C SER A 111 3.42 9.74 8.66
N GLU A 112 3.69 11.01 8.96
CA GLU A 112 4.14 11.40 10.29
C GLU A 112 3.05 11.25 11.35
N LYS A 113 1.78 11.36 10.94
CA LYS A 113 0.64 11.31 11.86
C LYS A 113 0.33 9.91 12.35
N ASP A 114 0.38 8.92 11.46
CA ASP A 114 -0.11 7.57 11.77
C ASP A 114 0.71 6.45 11.13
N GLY A 115 1.89 6.77 10.57
CA GLY A 115 2.72 5.77 9.91
C GLY A 115 3.30 4.77 10.89
N ALA A 116 3.11 3.48 10.60
CA ALA A 116 3.56 2.40 11.46
C ALA A 116 4.68 1.55 10.83
N GLY A 117 5.34 2.10 9.82
CA GLY A 117 6.53 1.53 9.19
C GLY A 117 7.79 2.33 9.53
N GLY A 118 7.79 3.07 10.62
CA GLY A 118 8.94 3.81 11.11
C GLY A 118 8.71 5.28 11.44
N SER A 119 7.66 5.91 10.87
CA SER A 119 7.46 7.35 11.08
C SER A 119 6.96 7.70 12.47
N LEU A 120 5.86 7.11 12.91
CA LEU A 120 5.33 7.30 14.25
C LEU A 120 5.58 6.07 15.11
N LEU A 121 5.27 4.91 14.58
CA LEU A 121 5.45 3.61 15.23
C LEU A 121 6.23 2.71 14.30
N GLN A 122 6.84 1.65 14.86
CA GLN A 122 7.48 0.61 14.06
C GLN A 122 6.81 -0.72 14.37
N ILE A 123 5.73 -1.02 13.65
CA ILE A 123 5.00 -2.28 13.78
C ILE A 123 5.53 -3.32 12.79
N LEU A 124 5.81 -2.88 11.55
CA LEU A 124 6.28 -3.80 10.50
C LEU A 124 7.56 -4.54 10.88
N GLN A 125 8.43 -3.93 11.70
CA GLN A 125 9.69 -4.52 12.12
C GLN A 125 9.86 -4.51 13.64
N HIS A 126 8.77 -4.54 14.38
CA HIS A 126 8.84 -4.54 15.84
C HIS A 126 9.56 -5.81 16.32
N PRO A 127 10.62 -5.69 17.14
CA PRO A 127 11.50 -6.82 17.49
C PRO A 127 10.81 -7.89 18.35
N ARG A 128 9.71 -7.55 19.01
CA ARG A 128 8.98 -8.48 19.89
C ARG A 128 7.77 -9.13 19.22
N LEU A 129 7.45 -8.74 17.99
CA LEU A 129 6.41 -9.42 17.22
C LEU A 129 7.02 -10.65 16.53
N ASN A 130 6.18 -11.62 16.19
CA ASN A 130 6.64 -12.91 15.68
C ASN A 130 6.96 -12.92 14.18
N HIS A 131 6.84 -11.79 13.51
CA HIS A 131 7.20 -11.64 12.10
C HIS A 131 7.66 -10.22 11.84
N ARG A 132 8.62 -10.07 10.95
CA ARG A 132 9.11 -8.76 10.48
C ARG A 132 9.03 -8.72 8.98
N CYS A 133 8.44 -7.66 8.45
CA CYS A 133 8.41 -7.42 7.00
C CYS A 133 9.68 -6.66 6.60
N ASP A 134 10.26 -6.99 5.46
CA ASP A 134 11.28 -6.12 4.88
C ASP A 134 10.60 -4.85 4.39
N ILE A 135 11.25 -3.70 4.54
CA ILE A 135 10.68 -2.41 4.17
C ILE A 135 11.53 -1.75 3.10
N THR A 136 10.87 -1.23 2.07
CA THR A 136 11.45 -0.29 1.11
C THR A 136 10.55 0.94 1.08
N GLN A 137 11.11 2.12 1.26
CA GLN A 137 10.32 3.35 1.30
C GLN A 137 10.81 4.36 0.27
N GLY A 138 9.95 5.32 -0.05
CA GLY A 138 10.33 6.44 -0.90
C GLY A 138 10.22 6.16 -2.39
N VAL A 139 9.63 5.05 -2.79
CA VAL A 139 9.45 4.72 -4.21
C VAL A 139 8.33 5.61 -4.77
N ARG A 140 8.69 6.48 -5.71
CA ARG A 140 7.79 7.49 -6.31
C ARG A 140 7.12 8.36 -5.23
N GLN A 141 7.89 8.71 -4.21
CA GLN A 141 7.42 9.41 -3.01
C GLN A 141 6.69 10.72 -3.33
N ASP A 142 7.25 11.52 -4.23
CA ASP A 142 6.70 12.84 -4.54
C ASP A 142 5.33 12.74 -5.19
N GLU A 143 5.14 11.79 -6.10
CA GLU A 143 3.84 11.55 -6.74
C GLU A 143 2.80 11.11 -5.71
N CYS A 144 3.17 10.19 -4.83
CA CYS A 144 2.29 9.70 -3.79
C CYS A 144 1.88 10.81 -2.82
N ALA A 145 2.85 11.59 -2.35
CA ALA A 145 2.61 12.69 -1.43
C ALA A 145 1.76 13.80 -2.08
N SER A 146 2.08 14.14 -3.33
CA SER A 146 1.38 15.20 -4.06
C SER A 146 -0.11 14.89 -4.22
N MET A 147 -0.44 13.65 -4.54
CA MET A 147 -1.84 13.24 -4.69
C MET A 147 -2.63 13.41 -3.40
N LEU A 148 -2.05 12.99 -2.27
CA LEU A 148 -2.69 13.18 -0.97
C LEU A 148 -2.84 14.64 -0.58
N GLN A 149 -1.79 15.43 -0.77
CA GLN A 149 -1.80 16.85 -0.45
C GLN A 149 -2.87 17.60 -1.25
N THR A 150 -2.96 17.33 -2.55
CA THR A 150 -3.94 17.97 -3.43
C THR A 150 -5.37 17.59 -3.02
N PHE A 151 -5.59 16.32 -2.71
CA PHE A 151 -6.91 15.84 -2.27
C PHE A 151 -7.37 16.57 -1.00
N PHE A 152 -6.53 16.64 0.02
CA PHE A 152 -6.90 17.29 1.27
C PHE A 152 -7.05 18.80 1.12
N ARG A 153 -6.24 19.43 0.26
CA ARG A 153 -6.36 20.85 -0.02
C ARG A 153 -7.71 21.18 -0.67
N GLU A 154 -8.12 20.41 -1.66
CA GLU A 154 -9.42 20.60 -2.32
C GLU A 154 -10.58 20.40 -1.38
N ARG A 155 -10.48 19.46 -0.46
CA ARG A 155 -11.52 19.19 0.54
C ARG A 155 -11.69 20.33 1.52
N ARG A 156 -10.62 21.05 1.87
CA ARG A 156 -10.71 22.17 2.81
C ARG A 156 -11.37 23.41 2.19
N THR A 157 -11.34 23.52 0.87
CA THR A 157 -11.89 24.69 0.16
C THR A 157 -13.30 24.45 -0.37
N GLY A 158 -13.78 23.23 -0.30
CA GLY A 158 -15.08 22.82 -0.84
C GLY A 158 -16.22 22.84 0.14
#